data_10dfb090f8690097ce48e6f56ed31595
#
_entry.id   10dfb090f8690097ce48e6f56ed31595
#
_cell.length_a   1.000
_cell.length_b   1.000
_cell.length_c   1.000
_cell.angle_alpha   90.00
_cell.angle_beta   90.00
_cell.angle_gamma   90.00
#
_symmetry.space_group_name_H-M   'P 1'
#
loop_
_entity.id
_entity.type
_entity.pdbx_description
1 polymer ?
#
loop_
_entity_poly.entity_id
_entity_poly.type
_entity_poly.pdbx_seq_one_letter_code
_entity_poly.pdbx_strand_id
1 'polypeptide(L)'
;MFKESKSQKDDAECILHLIETCTGLINKYGYPDNDTRTASLVNIRLVSYSSIGIANLLDSWSKGDNTVQQIIPQLLGLTQVDTKSVRLMGDSLHKSSKLSLILLGQFQIENCIVNICNALGVKSKSIGFYNKANALLTHLGLGSSSLDILNTGAQIRNSLHSNGIHHGYKGADFRSNLKGVQYDFIDGQKVSCATFPHIAHALECSVGVLDEIYSAPQLKSYPSLILDTYAMIIGLGGDAEDEP
;
A
#
# COMPACT_ATOMS: atom_id res chain seq x y z
N MET A 1 -24.82 -5.71 18.95
CA MET A 1 -23.65 -5.54 19.84
C MET A 1 -22.44 -6.10 19.09
N PHE A 2 -21.62 -5.24 18.51
CA PHE A 2 -20.36 -5.68 17.88
C PHE A 2 -19.50 -6.25 19.02
N LYS A 3 -19.02 -7.48 18.87
CA LYS A 3 -17.98 -7.97 19.78
C LYS A 3 -16.77 -7.06 19.56
N GLU A 4 -16.30 -6.38 20.58
CA GLU A 4 -14.99 -5.73 20.58
C GLU A 4 -13.98 -6.74 20.05
N SER A 5 -13.59 -6.59 18.80
CA SER A 5 -12.48 -7.37 18.30
C SER A 5 -11.22 -6.63 18.72
N LYS A 6 -10.39 -7.30 19.51
CA LYS A 6 -8.99 -6.96 19.76
C LYS A 6 -8.26 -6.50 18.48
N SER A 7 -8.83 -6.86 17.33
CA SER A 7 -8.38 -6.67 15.96
C SER A 7 -8.32 -5.22 15.47
N GLN A 8 -9.24 -4.33 15.85
CA GLN A 8 -9.29 -2.97 15.25
C GLN A 8 -8.22 -2.03 15.81
N LYS A 9 -7.87 -2.18 17.09
CA LYS A 9 -6.76 -1.43 17.68
C LYS A 9 -5.43 -1.90 17.11
N ASP A 10 -5.28 -3.22 16.94
CA ASP A 10 -4.10 -3.84 16.35
C ASP A 10 -3.95 -3.42 14.87
N ASP A 11 -5.06 -3.29 14.11
CA ASP A 11 -5.08 -2.81 12.73
C ASP A 11 -4.55 -1.37 12.62
N ALA A 12 -5.02 -0.47 13.51
CA ALA A 12 -4.58 0.92 13.51
C ALA A 12 -3.09 1.06 13.89
N GLU A 13 -2.60 0.31 14.87
CA GLU A 13 -1.19 0.33 15.29
C GLU A 13 -0.26 -0.10 14.15
N CYS A 14 -0.59 -1.18 13.43
CA CYS A 14 0.20 -1.63 12.27
C CYS A 14 0.27 -0.57 11.16
N ILE A 15 -0.85 0.13 10.89
CA ILE A 15 -0.87 1.17 9.86
C ILE A 15 -0.10 2.42 10.32
N LEU A 16 -0.15 2.78 11.61
CA LEU A 16 0.64 3.89 12.16
C LEU A 16 2.13 3.65 11.97
N HIS A 17 2.60 2.43 12.21
CA HIS A 17 4.00 2.08 12.01
C HIS A 17 4.44 2.23 10.54
N LEU A 18 3.59 1.84 9.59
CA LEU A 18 3.83 2.10 8.15
C LEU A 18 3.95 3.61 7.84
N ILE A 19 3.08 4.43 8.43
CA ILE A 19 3.12 5.91 8.29
C ILE A 19 4.43 6.47 8.85
N GLU A 20 4.85 6.03 10.03
CA GLU A 20 6.10 6.44 10.66
C GLU A 20 7.31 6.05 9.81
N THR A 21 7.33 4.83 9.27
CA THR A 21 8.38 4.35 8.38
C THR A 21 8.48 5.21 7.12
N CYS A 22 7.37 5.50 6.45
CA CYS A 22 7.36 6.40 5.29
C CYS A 22 7.86 7.80 5.66
N THR A 23 7.40 8.36 6.77
CA THR A 23 7.81 9.69 7.25
C THR A 23 9.32 9.72 7.57
N GLY A 24 9.83 8.68 8.20
CA GLY A 24 11.26 8.55 8.48
C GLY A 24 12.12 8.57 7.22
N LEU A 25 11.69 7.87 6.15
CA LEU A 25 12.43 7.86 4.88
C LEU A 25 12.33 9.19 4.13
N ILE A 26 11.18 9.85 4.12
CA ILE A 26 11.02 11.18 3.52
C ILE A 26 12.02 12.14 4.17
N ASN A 27 12.07 12.16 5.50
CA ASN A 27 12.99 13.02 6.26
C ASN A 27 14.47 12.64 6.06
N LYS A 28 14.75 11.34 5.94
CA LYS A 28 16.12 10.81 5.76
C LYS A 28 16.74 11.25 4.44
N TYR A 29 15.95 11.23 3.37
CA TYR A 29 16.47 11.47 2.03
C TYR A 29 16.25 12.90 1.53
N GLY A 30 15.16 13.55 1.90
CA GLY A 30 14.88 14.95 1.58
C GLY A 30 14.80 15.25 0.08
N TYR A 31 14.38 14.28 -0.75
CA TYR A 31 14.16 14.55 -2.17
C TYR A 31 12.98 15.50 -2.36
N PRO A 32 12.92 16.28 -3.45
CA PRO A 32 11.78 17.14 -3.77
C PRO A 32 10.44 16.39 -3.83
N ASP A 33 9.33 17.09 -3.58
CA ASP A 33 7.99 16.48 -3.53
C ASP A 33 7.55 15.85 -4.87
N ASN A 34 8.02 16.38 -6.00
CA ASN A 34 7.76 15.85 -7.34
C ASN A 34 8.74 14.74 -7.77
N ASP A 35 9.69 14.37 -6.91
CA ASP A 35 10.54 13.20 -7.13
C ASP A 35 9.77 11.93 -6.76
N THR A 36 9.79 10.92 -7.63
CA THR A 36 9.07 9.66 -7.40
C THR A 36 9.45 8.98 -6.09
N ARG A 37 10.68 9.20 -5.59
CA ARG A 37 11.16 8.65 -4.31
C ARG A 37 10.44 9.26 -3.11
N THR A 38 10.11 10.54 -3.14
CA THR A 38 9.28 11.21 -2.13
C THR A 38 7.79 11.00 -2.42
N ALA A 39 7.33 11.25 -3.65
CA ALA A 39 5.93 11.17 -4.03
C ALA A 39 5.31 9.81 -3.68
N SER A 40 6.00 8.71 -3.97
CA SER A 40 5.51 7.36 -3.65
C SER A 40 5.33 7.16 -2.14
N LEU A 41 6.28 7.60 -1.30
CA LEU A 41 6.19 7.51 0.15
C LEU A 41 5.07 8.39 0.72
N VAL A 42 4.90 9.60 0.19
CA VAL A 42 3.81 10.52 0.55
C VAL A 42 2.46 9.87 0.23
N ASN A 43 2.31 9.30 -0.96
CA ASN A 43 1.05 8.66 -1.38
C ASN A 43 0.73 7.40 -0.56
N ILE A 44 1.73 6.56 -0.22
CA ILE A 44 1.53 5.43 0.70
C ILE A 44 1.07 5.94 2.06
N ARG A 45 1.68 7.01 2.58
CA ARG A 45 1.29 7.63 3.84
C ARG A 45 -0.14 8.18 3.80
N LEU A 46 -0.54 8.84 2.72
CA LEU A 46 -1.90 9.40 2.57
C LEU A 46 -2.97 8.31 2.53
N VAL A 47 -2.77 7.22 1.78
CA VAL A 47 -3.72 6.10 1.78
C VAL A 47 -3.78 5.40 3.14
N SER A 48 -2.66 5.36 3.86
CA SER A 48 -2.60 4.83 5.22
C SER A 48 -3.40 5.69 6.22
N TYR A 49 -3.27 7.02 6.16
CA TYR A 49 -4.11 7.93 6.97
C TYR A 49 -5.60 7.76 6.67
N SER A 50 -5.98 7.62 5.40
CA SER A 50 -7.38 7.36 5.01
C SER A 50 -7.88 6.05 5.62
N SER A 51 -7.05 5.01 5.62
CA SER A 51 -7.39 3.70 6.18
C SER A 51 -7.56 3.74 7.70
N ILE A 52 -6.70 4.47 8.43
CA ILE A 52 -6.85 4.71 9.88
C ILE A 52 -8.10 5.53 10.18
N GLY A 53 -8.37 6.58 9.39
CA GLY A 53 -9.58 7.39 9.55
C GLY A 53 -10.85 6.55 9.48
N ILE A 54 -10.93 5.64 8.49
CA ILE A 54 -12.05 4.71 8.35
C ILE A 54 -12.10 3.72 9.53
N ALA A 55 -10.96 3.16 9.96
CA ALA A 55 -10.91 2.23 11.07
C ALA A 55 -11.40 2.89 12.38
N ASN A 56 -10.94 4.11 12.68
CA ASN A 56 -11.37 4.88 13.85
C ASN A 56 -12.86 5.26 13.79
N LEU A 57 -13.35 5.64 12.61
CA LEU A 57 -14.76 5.94 12.39
C LEU A 57 -15.64 4.72 12.69
N LEU A 58 -15.25 3.54 12.21
CA LEU A 58 -15.96 2.28 12.43
C LEU A 58 -15.89 1.84 13.90
N ASP A 59 -14.76 2.06 14.57
CA ASP A 59 -14.60 1.78 16.00
C ASP A 59 -15.52 2.68 16.84
N SER A 60 -15.51 4.00 16.61
CA SER A 60 -16.41 4.96 17.28
C SER A 60 -17.87 4.64 17.02
N TRP A 61 -18.21 4.24 15.79
CA TRP A 61 -19.58 3.81 15.46
C TRP A 61 -19.98 2.54 16.24
N SER A 62 -19.08 1.56 16.31
CA SER A 62 -19.34 0.30 17.03
C SER A 62 -19.53 0.50 18.54
N LYS A 63 -18.85 1.49 19.12
CA LYS A 63 -18.95 1.88 20.54
C LYS A 63 -20.20 2.72 20.85
N GLY A 64 -20.99 3.06 19.85
CA GLY A 64 -22.21 3.82 20.05
C GLY A 64 -21.99 5.32 20.24
N ASP A 65 -20.90 5.87 19.68
CA ASP A 65 -20.68 7.32 19.71
C ASP A 65 -21.84 8.04 19.01
N ASN A 66 -22.60 8.82 19.80
CA ASN A 66 -23.81 9.50 19.35
C ASN A 66 -23.53 10.46 18.18
N THR A 67 -22.36 11.13 18.19
CA THR A 67 -21.97 12.06 17.13
C THR A 67 -21.77 11.32 15.81
N VAL A 68 -21.03 10.22 15.86
CA VAL A 68 -20.77 9.38 14.69
C VAL A 68 -22.05 8.74 14.18
N GLN A 69 -22.93 8.27 15.08
CA GLN A 69 -24.22 7.69 14.71
C GLN A 69 -25.17 8.69 14.04
N GLN A 70 -25.05 9.97 14.31
CA GLN A 70 -25.84 11.03 13.67
C GLN A 70 -25.23 11.50 12.35
N ILE A 71 -23.92 11.67 12.31
CA ILE A 71 -23.21 12.26 11.15
C ILE A 71 -23.15 11.28 9.97
N ILE A 72 -22.86 10.01 10.21
CA ILE A 72 -22.68 9.03 9.10
C ILE A 72 -23.92 8.89 8.24
N PRO A 73 -25.14 8.69 8.77
CA PRO A 73 -26.33 8.63 7.93
C PRO A 73 -26.54 9.89 7.09
N GLN A 74 -26.28 11.08 7.68
CA GLN A 74 -26.41 12.35 6.99
C GLN A 74 -25.41 12.49 5.83
N LEU A 75 -24.15 12.15 6.06
CA LEU A 75 -23.09 12.16 5.03
C LEU A 75 -23.40 11.21 3.86
N LEU A 76 -24.12 10.11 4.14
CA LEU A 76 -24.51 9.12 3.16
C LEU A 76 -25.90 9.40 2.53
N GLY A 77 -26.54 10.51 2.90
CA GLY A 77 -27.87 10.87 2.39
C GLY A 77 -28.99 9.93 2.86
N LEU A 78 -28.79 9.24 3.99
CA LEU A 78 -29.75 8.26 4.50
C LEU A 78 -30.71 8.93 5.48
N THR A 79 -32.01 8.81 5.21
CA THR A 79 -33.07 9.36 6.06
C THR A 79 -33.50 8.42 7.18
N GLN A 80 -33.33 7.11 6.96
CA GLN A 80 -33.58 6.06 7.98
C GLN A 80 -32.53 4.96 7.82
N VAL A 81 -31.95 4.52 8.91
CA VAL A 81 -30.93 3.48 8.91
C VAL A 81 -31.28 2.42 9.93
N ASP A 82 -31.63 1.22 9.46
CA ASP A 82 -31.79 0.08 10.36
C ASP A 82 -30.42 -0.54 10.72
N THR A 83 -30.40 -1.29 11.84
CA THR A 83 -29.17 -1.89 12.37
C THR A 83 -28.48 -2.84 11.39
N LYS A 84 -29.22 -3.51 10.51
CA LYS A 84 -28.69 -4.43 9.50
C LYS A 84 -27.96 -3.66 8.41
N SER A 85 -28.57 -2.59 7.92
CA SER A 85 -27.95 -1.70 6.93
C SER A 85 -26.67 -1.05 7.46
N VAL A 86 -26.68 -0.58 8.70
CA VAL A 86 -25.48 -0.04 9.39
C VAL A 86 -24.34 -1.04 9.41
N ARG A 87 -24.64 -2.29 9.78
CA ARG A 87 -23.62 -3.36 9.81
C ARG A 87 -23.06 -3.66 8.42
N LEU A 88 -23.92 -3.80 7.42
CA LEU A 88 -23.49 -4.06 6.04
C LEU A 88 -22.60 -2.94 5.49
N MET A 89 -22.94 -1.69 5.81
CA MET A 89 -22.12 -0.53 5.44
C MET A 89 -20.77 -0.54 6.14
N GLY A 90 -20.73 -0.80 7.44
CA GLY A 90 -19.47 -0.92 8.20
C GLY A 90 -18.56 -2.01 7.61
N ASP A 91 -19.11 -3.18 7.34
CA ASP A 91 -18.37 -4.28 6.70
C ASP A 91 -17.87 -3.91 5.30
N SER A 92 -18.65 -3.15 4.53
CA SER A 92 -18.26 -2.68 3.20
C SER A 92 -17.14 -1.65 3.27
N LEU A 93 -17.24 -0.66 4.15
CA LEU A 93 -16.20 0.35 4.37
C LEU A 93 -14.89 -0.28 4.83
N HIS A 94 -14.94 -1.22 5.76
CA HIS A 94 -13.76 -1.95 6.22
C HIS A 94 -13.07 -2.71 5.09
N LYS A 95 -13.85 -3.45 4.27
CA LYS A 95 -13.31 -4.17 3.11
C LYS A 95 -12.72 -3.23 2.06
N SER A 96 -13.43 -2.13 1.75
CA SER A 96 -12.97 -1.13 0.79
C SER A 96 -11.69 -0.44 1.24
N SER A 97 -11.61 -0.08 2.51
CA SER A 97 -10.40 0.54 3.10
C SER A 97 -9.19 -0.39 3.01
N LYS A 98 -9.38 -1.67 3.35
CA LYS A 98 -8.33 -2.70 3.22
C LYS A 98 -7.87 -2.87 1.76
N LEU A 99 -8.83 -2.95 0.84
CA LEU A 99 -8.54 -3.06 -0.58
C LEU A 99 -7.80 -1.83 -1.11
N SER A 100 -8.23 -0.63 -0.72
CA SER A 100 -7.56 0.62 -1.10
C SER A 100 -6.13 0.69 -0.59
N LEU A 101 -5.88 0.29 0.66
CA LEU A 101 -4.53 0.30 1.24
C LEU A 101 -3.56 -0.54 0.42
N ILE A 102 -3.92 -1.79 0.09
CA ILE A 102 -3.01 -2.66 -0.68
C ILE A 102 -2.92 -2.24 -2.15
N LEU A 103 -4.04 -1.91 -2.80
CA LEU A 103 -4.03 -1.56 -4.22
C LEU A 103 -3.21 -0.30 -4.46
N LEU A 104 -3.51 0.78 -3.73
CA LEU A 104 -2.83 2.05 -3.92
C LEU A 104 -1.41 2.02 -3.36
N GLY A 105 -1.19 1.39 -2.19
CA GLY A 105 0.15 1.26 -1.62
C GLY A 105 1.09 0.46 -2.54
N GLN A 106 0.65 -0.70 -3.00
CA GLN A 106 1.44 -1.53 -3.93
C GLN A 106 1.66 -0.82 -5.28
N PHE A 107 0.65 -0.13 -5.79
CA PHE A 107 0.77 0.66 -7.01
C PHE A 107 1.87 1.73 -6.90
N GLN A 108 1.96 2.43 -5.77
CA GLN A 108 3.00 3.44 -5.55
C GLN A 108 4.41 2.82 -5.52
N ILE A 109 4.56 1.66 -4.92
CA ILE A 109 5.83 0.91 -4.92
C ILE A 109 6.21 0.50 -6.36
N GLU A 110 5.26 -0.04 -7.11
CA GLU A 110 5.48 -0.45 -8.50
C GLU A 110 5.85 0.73 -9.40
N ASN A 111 5.14 1.85 -9.25
CA ASN A 111 5.39 3.08 -10.01
C ASN A 111 6.79 3.64 -9.70
N CYS A 112 7.17 3.71 -8.42
CA CYS A 112 8.50 4.13 -8.00
C CYS A 112 9.61 3.27 -8.64
N ILE A 113 9.48 1.96 -8.58
CA ILE A 113 10.44 1.02 -9.16
C ILE A 113 10.54 1.20 -10.68
N VAL A 114 9.40 1.38 -11.36
CA VAL A 114 9.39 1.61 -12.82
C VAL A 114 10.09 2.92 -13.18
N ASN A 115 9.81 4.00 -12.46
CA ASN A 115 10.43 5.31 -12.70
C ASN A 115 11.95 5.26 -12.46
N ILE A 116 12.39 4.57 -11.41
CA ILE A 116 13.82 4.35 -11.14
C ILE A 116 14.48 3.50 -12.24
N CYS A 117 13.82 2.42 -12.69
CA CYS A 117 14.32 1.63 -13.83
C CYS A 117 14.54 2.50 -15.06
N ASN A 118 13.57 3.35 -15.39
CA ASN A 118 13.63 4.24 -16.53
C ASN A 118 14.79 5.25 -16.39
N ALA A 119 14.93 5.85 -15.21
CA ALA A 119 15.98 6.82 -14.92
C ALA A 119 17.39 6.21 -15.02
N LEU A 120 17.57 4.99 -14.54
CA LEU A 120 18.84 4.28 -14.59
C LEU A 120 19.08 3.51 -15.92
N GLY A 121 18.12 3.55 -16.87
CA GLY A 121 18.21 2.80 -18.12
C GLY A 121 18.16 1.27 -17.95
N VAL A 122 17.60 0.79 -16.83
CA VAL A 122 17.49 -0.65 -16.52
C VAL A 122 16.40 -1.28 -17.36
N LYS A 123 16.77 -2.25 -18.21
CA LYS A 123 15.85 -2.99 -19.07
C LYS A 123 15.48 -4.33 -18.45
N SER A 124 14.18 -4.63 -18.36
CA SER A 124 13.68 -5.95 -17.96
C SER A 124 13.39 -6.82 -19.18
N LYS A 125 13.47 -8.15 -19.00
CA LYS A 125 13.16 -9.13 -20.04
C LYS A 125 11.67 -9.20 -20.41
N SER A 126 10.79 -8.71 -19.56
CA SER A 126 9.34 -8.67 -19.78
C SER A 126 8.66 -7.54 -19.02
N ILE A 127 7.37 -7.29 -19.34
CA ILE A 127 6.59 -6.14 -18.84
C ILE A 127 6.15 -6.27 -17.37
N GLY A 128 6.13 -7.50 -16.80
CA GLY A 128 5.61 -7.74 -15.45
C GLY A 128 6.45 -7.11 -14.36
N PHE A 129 5.78 -6.68 -13.27
CA PHE A 129 6.41 -6.05 -12.12
C PHE A 129 7.57 -6.86 -11.55
N TYR A 130 7.37 -8.18 -11.33
CA TYR A 130 8.41 -9.09 -10.83
C TYR A 130 9.72 -8.97 -11.62
N ASN A 131 9.63 -8.96 -12.97
CA ASN A 131 10.82 -8.89 -13.82
C ASN A 131 11.49 -7.51 -13.76
N LYS A 132 10.73 -6.43 -13.65
CA LYS A 132 11.26 -5.07 -13.48
C LYS A 132 11.96 -4.93 -12.12
N ALA A 133 11.31 -5.37 -11.04
CA ALA A 133 11.90 -5.38 -9.71
C ALA A 133 13.20 -6.20 -9.67
N ASN A 134 13.18 -7.42 -10.21
CA ASN A 134 14.36 -8.28 -10.28
C ASN A 134 15.51 -7.64 -11.08
N ALA A 135 15.21 -7.02 -12.22
CA ALA A 135 16.22 -6.33 -13.01
C ALA A 135 16.84 -5.16 -12.26
N LEU A 136 16.02 -4.34 -11.58
CA LEU A 136 16.51 -3.22 -10.77
C LEU A 136 17.36 -3.71 -9.60
N LEU A 137 16.86 -4.65 -8.79
CA LEU A 137 17.58 -5.18 -7.64
C LEU A 137 18.92 -5.80 -8.05
N THR A 138 18.94 -6.55 -9.16
CA THR A 138 20.19 -7.11 -9.73
C THR A 138 21.15 -6.00 -10.15
N HIS A 139 20.66 -4.95 -10.83
CA HIS A 139 21.49 -3.80 -11.25
C HIS A 139 22.10 -3.06 -10.05
N LEU A 140 21.36 -2.97 -8.95
CA LEU A 140 21.81 -2.32 -7.73
C LEU A 140 22.64 -3.24 -6.80
N GLY A 141 22.78 -4.53 -7.12
CA GLY A 141 23.50 -5.50 -6.30
C GLY A 141 22.75 -5.91 -5.03
N LEU A 142 21.41 -5.76 -5.02
CA LEU A 142 20.57 -6.14 -3.89
C LEU A 142 20.14 -7.61 -3.97
N GLY A 143 19.92 -8.23 -2.80
CA GLY A 143 19.67 -9.67 -2.70
C GLY A 143 18.25 -10.11 -3.14
N SER A 144 18.09 -11.43 -3.30
CA SER A 144 16.80 -12.05 -3.64
C SER A 144 15.74 -11.88 -2.56
N SER A 145 16.14 -11.69 -1.29
CA SER A 145 15.20 -11.43 -0.19
C SER A 145 14.36 -10.16 -0.43
N SER A 146 14.95 -9.10 -0.98
CA SER A 146 14.23 -7.87 -1.34
C SER A 146 13.21 -8.12 -2.44
N LEU A 147 13.51 -9.03 -3.39
CA LEU A 147 12.57 -9.44 -4.43
C LEU A 147 11.39 -10.21 -3.86
N ASP A 148 11.61 -11.12 -2.92
CA ASP A 148 10.55 -11.89 -2.26
C ASP A 148 9.62 -10.99 -1.46
N ILE A 149 10.15 -9.95 -0.80
CA ILE A 149 9.36 -8.94 -0.11
C ILE A 149 8.43 -8.20 -1.09
N LEU A 150 8.98 -7.65 -2.16
CA LEU A 150 8.20 -6.93 -3.17
C LEU A 150 7.16 -7.84 -3.84
N ASN A 151 7.51 -9.10 -4.11
CA ASN A 151 6.60 -10.07 -4.69
C ASN A 151 5.45 -10.41 -3.74
N THR A 152 5.68 -10.47 -2.42
CA THR A 152 4.62 -10.75 -1.44
C THR A 152 3.50 -9.71 -1.52
N GLY A 153 3.82 -8.43 -1.55
CA GLY A 153 2.84 -7.36 -1.73
C GLY A 153 2.04 -7.51 -3.04
N ALA A 154 2.73 -7.84 -4.13
CA ALA A 154 2.08 -8.09 -5.43
C ALA A 154 1.15 -9.32 -5.38
N GLN A 155 1.51 -10.40 -4.67
CA GLN A 155 0.66 -11.59 -4.52
C GLN A 155 -0.60 -11.28 -3.68
N ILE A 156 -0.49 -10.49 -2.60
CA ILE A 156 -1.66 -10.04 -1.84
C ILE A 156 -2.61 -9.26 -2.75
N ARG A 157 -2.09 -8.26 -3.48
CA ARG A 157 -2.89 -7.45 -4.42
C ARG A 157 -3.59 -8.32 -5.47
N ASN A 158 -2.85 -9.20 -6.13
CA ASN A 158 -3.37 -10.07 -7.20
C ASN A 158 -4.47 -10.99 -6.68
N SER A 159 -4.29 -11.57 -5.48
CA SER A 159 -5.29 -12.43 -4.85
C SER A 159 -6.58 -11.66 -4.53
N LEU A 160 -6.48 -10.42 -4.06
CA LEU A 160 -7.66 -9.59 -3.79
C LEU A 160 -8.42 -9.21 -5.07
N HIS A 161 -7.74 -8.99 -6.19
CA HIS A 161 -8.38 -8.84 -7.50
C HIS A 161 -9.14 -10.09 -7.93
N SER A 162 -8.72 -11.27 -7.50
CA SER A 162 -9.34 -12.55 -7.77
C SER A 162 -10.28 -13.01 -6.63
N ASN A 163 -11.03 -12.08 -6.03
CA ASN A 163 -11.97 -12.35 -4.94
C ASN A 163 -11.34 -13.03 -3.71
N GLY A 164 -10.06 -12.78 -3.46
CA GLY A 164 -9.31 -13.37 -2.37
C GLY A 164 -8.76 -14.77 -2.65
N ILE A 165 -8.81 -15.23 -3.90
CA ILE A 165 -8.27 -16.52 -4.32
C ILE A 165 -6.90 -16.29 -4.98
N HIS A 166 -5.89 -17.07 -4.57
CA HIS A 166 -4.61 -17.05 -5.24
C HIS A 166 -4.64 -17.86 -6.54
N HIS A 167 -4.14 -17.28 -7.59
CA HIS A 167 -3.89 -17.94 -8.87
C HIS A 167 -2.41 -17.83 -9.21
N GLY A 168 -1.66 -18.88 -8.89
CA GLY A 168 -0.23 -18.92 -9.14
C GLY A 168 0.12 -19.03 -10.62
N TYR A 169 1.27 -18.48 -10.99
CA TYR A 169 1.77 -18.66 -12.35
C TYR A 169 1.97 -20.16 -12.63
N LYS A 170 1.25 -20.70 -13.62
CA LYS A 170 1.22 -22.14 -13.95
C LYS A 170 0.77 -23.04 -12.78
N GLY A 171 -0.08 -22.55 -11.89
CA GLY A 171 -0.59 -23.31 -10.75
C GLY A 171 0.43 -23.46 -9.61
N ALA A 172 1.44 -22.62 -9.54
CA ALA A 172 2.47 -22.72 -8.49
C ALA A 172 2.04 -21.99 -7.22
N ASP A 173 2.29 -22.62 -6.07
CA ASP A 173 2.21 -21.96 -4.78
C ASP A 173 3.31 -20.92 -4.63
N PHE A 174 3.04 -19.86 -3.83
CA PHE A 174 4.05 -18.93 -3.38
C PHE A 174 4.04 -18.84 -1.85
N ARG A 175 5.20 -18.90 -1.24
CA ARG A 175 5.36 -18.78 0.21
C ARG A 175 6.52 -17.85 0.52
N SER A 176 6.35 -17.00 1.52
CA SER A 176 7.41 -16.13 2.01
C SER A 176 7.32 -15.96 3.53
N ASN A 177 8.43 -15.61 4.14
CA ASN A 177 8.50 -15.22 5.54
C ASN A 177 9.15 -13.83 5.60
N LEU A 178 8.37 -12.81 5.96
CA LEU A 178 8.84 -11.45 6.09
C LEU A 178 9.02 -11.11 7.57
N LYS A 179 10.27 -11.01 8.04
CA LYS A 179 10.58 -10.66 9.44
C LYS A 179 9.80 -11.48 10.49
N GLY A 180 9.61 -12.78 10.23
CA GLY A 180 8.91 -13.69 11.14
C GLY A 180 7.41 -13.84 10.87
N VAL A 181 6.82 -13.06 9.97
CA VAL A 181 5.42 -13.21 9.54
C VAL A 181 5.34 -14.07 8.29
N GLN A 182 4.58 -15.17 8.38
CA GLN A 182 4.40 -16.13 7.29
C GLN A 182 3.29 -15.70 6.34
N TYR A 183 3.58 -15.80 5.04
CA TYR A 183 2.64 -15.53 3.94
C TYR A 183 2.54 -16.76 3.06
N ASP A 184 1.35 -17.38 3.03
CA ASP A 184 1.07 -18.58 2.23
C ASP A 184 0.01 -18.27 1.17
N PHE A 185 0.38 -18.50 -0.08
CA PHE A 185 -0.47 -18.36 -1.25
C PHE A 185 -0.51 -19.71 -1.96
N ILE A 186 -1.56 -20.49 -1.69
CA ILE A 186 -1.78 -21.80 -2.28
C ILE A 186 -2.67 -21.66 -3.49
N ASP A 187 -2.27 -22.20 -4.63
CA ASP A 187 -3.01 -22.07 -5.89
C ASP A 187 -4.46 -22.59 -5.76
N GLY A 188 -5.40 -21.82 -6.28
CA GLY A 188 -6.84 -22.11 -6.20
C GLY A 188 -7.47 -21.94 -4.82
N GLN A 189 -6.70 -21.54 -3.79
CA GLN A 189 -7.22 -21.40 -2.43
C GLN A 189 -7.40 -19.93 -2.03
N LYS A 190 -8.30 -19.74 -1.06
CA LYS A 190 -8.51 -18.43 -0.44
C LYS A 190 -7.31 -18.03 0.40
N VAL A 191 -6.82 -16.81 0.20
CA VAL A 191 -5.68 -16.26 0.92
C VAL A 191 -6.09 -15.85 2.34
N SER A 192 -5.40 -16.38 3.35
CA SER A 192 -5.59 -16.01 4.76
C SER A 192 -4.75 -14.80 5.19
N CYS A 193 -3.63 -14.59 4.53
CA CYS A 193 -2.67 -13.49 4.83
C CYS A 193 -3.02 -12.15 4.14
N ALA A 194 -4.31 -11.82 4.02
CA ALA A 194 -4.79 -10.55 3.47
C ALA A 194 -5.64 -9.76 4.49
N THR A 195 -5.25 -9.81 5.77
CA THR A 195 -5.80 -8.95 6.85
C THR A 195 -5.09 -7.60 6.86
N PHE A 196 -5.63 -6.60 7.56
CA PHE A 196 -4.96 -5.30 7.70
C PHE A 196 -3.53 -5.42 8.24
N PRO A 197 -3.25 -6.16 9.33
CA PRO A 197 -1.89 -6.32 9.81
C PRO A 197 -0.94 -6.95 8.77
N HIS A 198 -1.38 -7.97 8.04
CA HIS A 198 -0.57 -8.56 6.97
C HIS A 198 -0.26 -7.56 5.85
N ILE A 199 -1.27 -6.79 5.43
CA ILE A 199 -1.13 -5.78 4.36
C ILE A 199 -0.18 -4.67 4.81
N ALA A 200 -0.40 -4.08 5.98
CA ALA A 200 0.44 -3.02 6.53
C ALA A 200 1.89 -3.49 6.68
N HIS A 201 2.10 -4.68 7.24
CA HIS A 201 3.43 -5.27 7.41
C HIS A 201 4.13 -5.56 6.06
N ALA A 202 3.41 -6.09 5.06
CA ALA A 202 3.99 -6.33 3.73
C ALA A 202 4.38 -5.01 3.04
N LEU A 203 3.54 -3.97 3.15
CA LEU A 203 3.85 -2.63 2.63
C LEU A 203 5.03 -2.00 3.36
N GLU A 204 5.09 -2.12 4.69
CA GLU A 204 6.21 -1.64 5.50
C GLU A 204 7.54 -2.32 5.11
N CYS A 205 7.52 -3.64 4.95
CA CYS A 205 8.69 -4.37 4.45
C CYS A 205 9.09 -3.91 3.05
N SER A 206 8.11 -3.64 2.18
CA SER A 206 8.37 -3.12 0.83
C SER A 206 8.94 -1.69 0.86
N VAL A 207 8.48 -0.83 1.77
CA VAL A 207 9.07 0.49 2.03
C VAL A 207 10.51 0.33 2.54
N GLY A 208 10.81 -0.68 3.36
CA GLY A 208 12.18 -1.04 3.73
C GLY A 208 13.06 -1.39 2.52
N VAL A 209 12.52 -2.09 1.53
CA VAL A 209 13.24 -2.34 0.26
C VAL A 209 13.47 -1.04 -0.52
N LEU A 210 12.54 -0.08 -0.50
CA LEU A 210 12.79 1.24 -1.09
C LEU A 210 13.94 1.95 -0.38
N ASP A 211 14.10 1.80 0.94
CA ASP A 211 15.27 2.33 1.68
C ASP A 211 16.59 1.70 1.18
N GLU A 212 16.62 0.39 0.97
CA GLU A 212 17.78 -0.29 0.39
C GLU A 212 18.09 0.24 -1.02
N ILE A 213 17.06 0.39 -1.87
CA ILE A 213 17.19 0.93 -3.23
C ILE A 213 17.74 2.36 -3.20
N TYR A 214 17.18 3.25 -2.36
CA TYR A 214 17.61 4.66 -2.27
C TYR A 214 19.03 4.80 -1.71
N SER A 215 19.46 3.86 -0.87
CA SER A 215 20.81 3.80 -0.31
C SER A 215 21.85 3.27 -1.28
N ALA A 216 21.45 2.61 -2.36
CA ALA A 216 22.38 2.02 -3.32
C ALA A 216 23.25 3.10 -3.97
N PRO A 217 24.58 2.86 -4.15
CA PRO A 217 25.51 3.87 -4.66
C PRO A 217 25.07 4.49 -5.99
N GLN A 218 24.52 3.67 -6.89
CA GLN A 218 24.07 4.10 -8.22
C GLN A 218 22.93 5.12 -8.14
N LEU A 219 22.02 4.95 -7.17
CA LEU A 219 20.88 5.84 -7.00
C LEU A 219 21.21 7.02 -6.09
N LYS A 220 22.04 6.81 -5.06
CA LYS A 220 22.50 7.87 -4.17
C LYS A 220 23.32 8.93 -4.89
N SER A 221 24.10 8.53 -5.89
CA SER A 221 24.87 9.43 -6.75
C SER A 221 24.12 9.95 -7.96
N TYR A 222 22.85 9.55 -8.16
CA TYR A 222 22.04 10.00 -9.29
C TYR A 222 21.67 11.48 -9.12
N PRO A 223 22.19 12.37 -10.01
CA PRO A 223 22.16 13.82 -9.77
C PRO A 223 20.82 14.47 -10.13
N SER A 224 19.97 13.75 -10.85
CA SER A 224 18.77 14.32 -11.45
C SER A 224 17.52 13.94 -10.66
N LEU A 225 16.49 14.78 -10.78
CA LEU A 225 15.15 14.50 -10.35
C LEU A 225 14.58 13.30 -11.13
N ILE A 226 13.98 12.34 -10.43
CA ILE A 226 13.25 11.23 -11.04
C ILE A 226 11.77 11.58 -10.94
N LEU A 227 11.21 12.16 -12.02
CA LEU A 227 9.83 12.60 -12.04
C LEU A 227 8.84 11.45 -11.80
N ASP A 228 7.82 11.73 -11.02
CA ASP A 228 6.69 10.82 -10.86
C ASP A 228 5.74 11.00 -12.05
N THR A 229 5.83 10.07 -13.01
CA THR A 229 5.02 10.10 -14.23
C THR A 229 3.52 9.92 -13.95
N TYR A 230 3.15 9.30 -12.83
CA TYR A 230 1.75 9.12 -12.45
C TYR A 230 1.15 10.41 -11.87
N ALA A 231 1.88 11.13 -11.06
CA ALA A 231 1.45 12.43 -10.54
C ALA A 231 1.16 13.42 -11.68
N MET A 232 1.94 13.36 -12.76
CA MET A 232 1.71 14.18 -13.96
C MET A 232 0.41 13.82 -14.69
N ILE A 233 0.03 12.53 -14.72
CA ILE A 233 -1.18 12.08 -15.44
C ILE A 233 -2.46 12.47 -14.71
N ILE A 234 -2.47 12.40 -13.37
CA ILE A 234 -3.68 12.68 -12.57
C ILE A 234 -3.82 14.14 -12.13
N GLY A 235 -2.95 15.02 -12.64
CA GLY A 235 -3.04 16.46 -12.38
C GLY A 235 -2.78 16.86 -10.92
N LEU A 236 -2.20 15.97 -10.09
CA LEU A 236 -1.77 16.30 -8.74
C LEU A 236 -0.42 17.06 -8.71
N GLY A 237 0.14 17.34 -9.87
CA GLY A 237 1.27 18.22 -10.05
C GLY A 237 0.77 19.61 -10.35
N GLY A 238 0.57 20.40 -9.29
CA GLY A 238 0.32 21.84 -9.24
C GLY A 238 -0.46 22.45 -10.39
N ASP A 239 -1.59 23.05 -10.07
CA ASP A 239 -2.15 24.10 -10.92
C ASP A 239 -0.99 25.07 -11.23
N ALA A 240 -0.53 25.03 -12.49
CA ALA A 240 0.14 26.20 -13.01
C ALA A 240 -0.93 27.31 -12.89
N GLU A 241 -0.78 28.16 -11.90
CA GLU A 241 -1.54 29.38 -11.81
C GLU A 241 -1.32 30.08 -13.16
N ASP A 242 -2.31 29.96 -14.05
CA ASP A 242 -2.49 30.90 -15.12
C ASP A 242 -2.84 32.24 -14.43
N GLU A 243 -1.82 32.97 -14.02
CA GLU A 243 -1.99 34.39 -13.74
C GLU A 243 -2.31 35.10 -15.05
N PRO A 244 -3.34 35.99 -15.05
CA PRO A 244 -3.81 36.73 -16.21
C PRO A 244 -2.83 37.79 -16.69
#